data_42c4b5d5e387f4905627c9288aad7edc
#
_entry.id   42c4b5d5e387f4905627c9288aad7edc
#
_cell.length_a   1.000
_cell.length_b   1.000
_cell.length_c   1.000
_cell.angle_alpha   90.00
_cell.angle_beta   90.00
_cell.angle_gamma   90.00
#
_symmetry.space_group_name_H-M   'P 1'
#
loop_
_entity.id
_entity.type
_entity.pdbx_description
1 polymer ?
#
loop_
_entity_poly.entity_id
_entity_poly.type
_entity_poly.pdbx_seq_one_letter_code
_entity_poly.pdbx_strand_id
1 'polypeptide(L)'
;MRDVIFGSGFEESTEKKYLEFNSSENTTMAKLGLPLYISITLFYAISSIISTNEVNISNIIIIYLILLIPMFIVLGLSFTKFGQKNIIYILSVFLIFSGAYLCYMLVSFRFNTIYFIGLFFLYFSIYSLFNLGTKLTHIVGWSIAIIYFVLYSVSENEFSNVFIKSSIILIGTNGVGILSNYYREDRLRRNFFFGVETSKENKCLFFNWL
;
A
#
# COMPACT_ATOMS: atom_id res chain seq x y z
N MET A 1 0.68 -26.04 19.15
CA MET A 1 0.07 -24.70 19.03
C MET A 1 1.03 -23.62 18.49
N ARG A 2 2.28 -23.52 18.98
CA ARG A 2 3.28 -22.55 18.48
C ARG A 2 3.67 -22.78 17.00
N ASP A 3 3.82 -24.04 16.59
CA ASP A 3 4.31 -24.40 15.24
C ASP A 3 3.26 -24.16 14.14
N VAL A 4 1.98 -24.24 14.46
CA VAL A 4 0.87 -23.90 13.53
C VAL A 4 0.79 -22.40 13.26
N ILE A 5 1.27 -21.57 14.20
CA ILE A 5 1.19 -20.09 14.09
C ILE A 5 2.45 -19.52 13.40
N PHE A 6 3.60 -20.15 13.52
CA PHE A 6 4.88 -19.57 13.09
C PHE A 6 5.58 -20.24 11.91
N GLY A 7 5.22 -21.44 11.48
CA GLY A 7 6.03 -22.20 10.53
C GLY A 7 5.33 -22.74 9.28
N SER A 8 4.13 -23.16 9.38
CA SER A 8 3.33 -23.65 8.26
C SER A 8 2.01 -22.88 8.22
N GLY A 9 1.56 -22.45 7.06
CA GLY A 9 0.24 -21.81 6.91
C GLY A 9 -0.87 -22.66 7.54
N PHE A 10 -2.08 -22.09 7.64
CA PHE A 10 -3.26 -22.84 8.03
C PHE A 10 -3.45 -24.07 7.13
N GLU A 11 -4.24 -25.05 7.57
CA GLU A 11 -4.78 -26.06 6.67
C GLU A 11 -5.39 -25.37 5.43
N GLU A 12 -5.25 -25.95 4.27
CA GLU A 12 -5.61 -25.35 2.98
C GLU A 12 -7.03 -24.73 2.98
N SER A 13 -7.98 -25.41 3.62
CA SER A 13 -9.35 -24.92 3.77
C SER A 13 -9.47 -23.65 4.64
N THR A 14 -8.65 -23.54 5.67
CA THR A 14 -8.62 -22.39 6.59
C THR A 14 -7.85 -21.24 5.98
N GLU A 15 -6.77 -21.53 5.27
CA GLU A 15 -5.99 -20.52 4.52
C GLU A 15 -6.86 -19.85 3.44
N LYS A 16 -7.66 -20.63 2.70
CA LYS A 16 -8.60 -20.08 1.73
C LYS A 16 -9.62 -19.11 2.36
N LYS A 17 -10.18 -19.46 3.50
CA LYS A 17 -11.10 -18.59 4.25
C LYS A 17 -10.41 -17.33 4.77
N TYR A 18 -9.18 -17.45 5.23
CA TYR A 18 -8.37 -16.31 5.64
C TYR A 18 -8.11 -15.36 4.47
N LEU A 19 -7.77 -15.88 3.29
CA LEU A 19 -7.55 -15.09 2.09
C LEU A 19 -8.83 -14.35 1.64
N GLU A 20 -9.99 -15.00 1.73
CA GLU A 20 -11.30 -14.37 1.45
C GLU A 20 -11.59 -13.25 2.46
N PHE A 21 -11.37 -13.49 3.75
CA PHE A 21 -11.48 -12.48 4.80
C PHE A 21 -10.54 -11.30 4.54
N ASN A 22 -9.27 -11.57 4.27
CA ASN A 22 -8.26 -10.54 3.97
C ASN A 22 -8.60 -9.73 2.72
N SER A 23 -9.15 -10.37 1.68
CA SER A 23 -9.64 -9.68 0.47
C SER A 23 -10.81 -8.74 0.79
N SER A 24 -11.74 -9.16 1.64
CA SER A 24 -12.87 -8.33 2.10
C SER A 24 -12.38 -7.11 2.91
N GLU A 25 -11.44 -7.31 3.82
CA GLU A 25 -10.80 -6.23 4.60
C GLU A 25 -10.12 -5.21 3.67
N ASN A 26 -9.29 -5.67 2.74
CA ASN A 26 -8.63 -4.78 1.77
C ASN A 26 -9.63 -4.05 0.87
N THR A 27 -10.74 -4.68 0.50
CA THR A 27 -11.80 -4.03 -0.27
C THR A 27 -12.43 -2.90 0.54
N THR A 28 -12.70 -3.12 1.82
CA THR A 28 -13.24 -2.09 2.72
C THR A 28 -12.25 -0.95 2.90
N MET A 29 -10.97 -1.28 3.14
CA MET A 29 -9.91 -0.28 3.24
C MET A 29 -9.72 0.52 1.95
N ALA A 30 -9.83 -0.11 0.77
CA ALA A 30 -9.78 0.59 -0.51
C ALA A 30 -10.94 1.57 -0.67
N LYS A 31 -12.17 1.16 -0.33
CA LYS A 31 -13.36 2.02 -0.43
C LYS A 31 -13.33 3.22 0.52
N LEU A 32 -12.66 3.10 1.66
CA LEU A 32 -12.52 4.19 2.64
C LEU A 32 -11.26 5.01 2.42
N GLY A 33 -10.14 4.36 2.15
CA GLY A 33 -8.82 5.00 2.04
C GLY A 33 -8.61 5.73 0.73
N LEU A 34 -9.07 5.17 -0.41
CA LEU A 34 -8.87 5.82 -1.71
C LEU A 34 -9.59 7.17 -1.83
N PRO A 35 -10.86 7.36 -1.40
CA PRO A 35 -11.48 8.68 -1.38
C PRO A 35 -10.70 9.71 -0.56
N LEU A 36 -10.16 9.30 0.59
CA LEU A 36 -9.31 10.17 1.41
C LEU A 36 -8.02 10.53 0.66
N TYR A 37 -7.37 9.56 0.01
CA TYR A 37 -6.17 9.78 -0.79
C TYR A 37 -6.44 10.71 -1.99
N ILE A 38 -7.56 10.52 -2.67
CA ILE A 38 -8.02 11.39 -3.77
C ILE A 38 -8.22 12.82 -3.25
N SER A 39 -8.89 12.99 -2.11
CA SER A 39 -9.14 14.31 -1.50
C SER A 39 -7.83 15.02 -1.14
N ILE A 40 -6.86 14.32 -0.55
CA ILE A 40 -5.54 14.86 -0.24
C ILE A 40 -4.79 15.25 -1.53
N THR A 41 -4.82 14.39 -2.54
CA THR A 41 -4.15 14.66 -3.83
C THR A 41 -4.76 15.88 -4.53
N LEU A 42 -6.09 16.03 -4.50
CA LEU A 42 -6.79 17.20 -5.04
C LEU A 42 -6.44 18.48 -4.27
N PHE A 43 -6.38 18.40 -2.93
CA PHE A 43 -5.97 19.52 -2.10
C PHE A 43 -4.55 20.00 -2.45
N TYR A 44 -3.61 19.07 -2.62
CA TYR A 44 -2.25 19.40 -3.05
C TYR A 44 -2.21 19.96 -4.48
N ALA A 45 -3.01 19.43 -5.41
CA ALA A 45 -3.12 19.96 -6.76
C ALA A 45 -3.59 21.42 -6.76
N ILE A 46 -4.67 21.71 -6.04
CA ILE A 46 -5.21 23.07 -5.91
C ILE A 46 -4.18 24.00 -5.25
N SER A 47 -3.57 23.56 -4.16
CA SER A 47 -2.52 24.34 -3.48
C SER A 47 -1.34 24.65 -4.39
N SER A 48 -0.91 23.69 -5.20
CA SER A 48 0.17 23.88 -6.18
C SER A 48 -0.20 24.87 -7.27
N ILE A 49 -1.44 24.83 -7.77
CA ILE A 49 -1.94 25.78 -8.77
C ILE A 49 -1.97 27.22 -8.20
N ILE A 50 -2.46 27.38 -6.97
CA ILE A 50 -2.55 28.70 -6.31
C ILE A 50 -1.15 29.27 -6.02
N SER A 51 -0.18 28.41 -5.66
CA SER A 51 1.18 28.83 -5.30
C SER A 51 2.07 29.13 -6.50
N THR A 52 1.66 28.74 -7.71
CA THR A 52 2.48 28.88 -8.91
C THR A 52 2.12 30.19 -9.64
N ASN A 53 3.05 31.13 -9.65
CA ASN A 53 2.96 32.33 -10.45
C ASN A 53 3.17 31.97 -11.95
N GLU A 54 2.09 31.87 -12.70
CA GLU A 54 1.95 31.97 -14.18
C GLU A 54 2.59 30.94 -15.13
N VAL A 55 3.56 30.14 -14.76
CA VAL A 55 4.27 29.29 -15.73
C VAL A 55 3.94 27.80 -15.54
N ASN A 56 3.00 27.26 -16.29
CA ASN A 56 2.71 25.82 -16.45
C ASN A 56 1.62 25.20 -15.55
N ILE A 57 0.49 25.87 -15.37
CA ILE A 57 -0.71 25.25 -14.78
C ILE A 57 -1.05 23.93 -15.51
N SER A 58 -0.89 23.88 -16.84
CA SER A 58 -1.11 22.66 -17.64
C SER A 58 -0.25 21.49 -17.17
N ASN A 59 1.02 21.71 -16.88
CA ASN A 59 1.94 20.67 -16.42
C ASN A 59 1.55 20.18 -15.02
N ILE A 60 1.16 21.09 -14.13
CA ILE A 60 0.68 20.73 -12.79
C ILE A 60 -0.57 19.85 -12.89
N ILE A 61 -1.53 20.21 -13.71
CA ILE A 61 -2.75 19.42 -13.94
C ILE A 61 -2.40 18.03 -14.46
N ILE A 62 -1.52 17.90 -15.45
CA ILE A 62 -1.09 16.61 -16.01
C ILE A 62 -0.45 15.74 -14.93
N ILE A 63 0.43 16.32 -14.10
CA ILE A 63 1.12 15.62 -13.03
C ILE A 63 0.11 14.97 -12.07
N TYR A 64 -0.88 15.72 -11.62
CA TYR A 64 -1.87 15.18 -10.69
C TYR A 64 -2.88 14.25 -11.34
N LEU A 65 -3.24 14.45 -12.62
CA LEU A 65 -4.10 13.53 -13.37
C LEU A 65 -3.49 12.13 -13.50
N ILE A 66 -2.18 12.03 -13.71
CA ILE A 66 -1.48 10.74 -13.79
C ILE A 66 -1.63 9.94 -12.48
N LEU A 67 -1.70 10.59 -11.32
CA LEU A 67 -1.96 9.93 -10.04
C LEU A 67 -3.44 9.66 -9.80
N LEU A 68 -4.32 10.61 -10.14
CA LEU A 68 -5.75 10.52 -9.85
C LEU A 68 -6.46 9.48 -10.69
N ILE A 69 -6.14 9.36 -11.98
CA ILE A 69 -6.81 8.40 -12.87
C ILE A 69 -6.69 6.96 -12.35
N PRO A 70 -5.51 6.43 -12.01
CA PRO A 70 -5.39 5.09 -11.44
C PRO A 70 -6.14 4.95 -10.10
N MET A 71 -6.17 6.00 -9.25
CA MET A 71 -6.93 5.96 -8.00
C MET A 71 -8.42 5.76 -8.24
N PHE A 72 -9.00 6.50 -9.20
CA PHE A 72 -10.41 6.33 -9.58
C PHE A 72 -10.69 4.97 -10.20
N ILE A 73 -9.77 4.44 -11.02
CA ILE A 73 -9.91 3.09 -11.59
C ILE A 73 -9.94 2.05 -10.47
N VAL A 74 -8.99 2.08 -9.53
CA VAL A 74 -8.94 1.12 -8.41
C VAL A 74 -10.17 1.27 -7.51
N LEU A 75 -10.59 2.50 -7.23
CA LEU A 75 -11.81 2.76 -6.47
C LEU A 75 -13.04 2.15 -7.19
N GLY A 76 -13.21 2.40 -8.48
CA GLY A 76 -14.29 1.82 -9.28
C GLY A 76 -14.25 0.28 -9.29
N LEU A 77 -13.08 -0.31 -9.48
CA LEU A 77 -12.90 -1.77 -9.43
C LEU A 77 -13.26 -2.36 -8.06
N SER A 78 -13.03 -1.64 -6.96
CA SER A 78 -13.37 -2.10 -5.61
C SER A 78 -14.88 -2.34 -5.41
N PHE A 79 -15.74 -1.79 -6.25
CA PHE A 79 -17.19 -2.04 -6.23
C PHE A 79 -17.61 -3.20 -7.12
N THR A 80 -16.73 -3.75 -7.97
CA THR A 80 -17.03 -4.88 -8.85
C THR A 80 -16.66 -6.22 -8.21
N LYS A 81 -17.38 -7.29 -8.56
CA LYS A 81 -17.04 -8.65 -8.08
C LYS A 81 -15.62 -9.08 -8.50
N PHE A 82 -15.22 -8.73 -9.71
CA PHE A 82 -13.87 -8.99 -10.21
C PHE A 82 -12.81 -8.26 -9.39
N GLY A 83 -13.01 -6.97 -9.16
CA GLY A 83 -12.10 -6.16 -8.38
C GLY A 83 -11.99 -6.63 -6.93
N GLN A 84 -13.10 -6.95 -6.28
CA GLN A 84 -13.11 -7.47 -4.90
C GLN A 84 -12.34 -8.79 -4.78
N LYS A 85 -12.49 -9.70 -5.75
CA LYS A 85 -11.74 -10.96 -5.75
C LYS A 85 -10.23 -10.78 -5.94
N ASN A 86 -9.83 -9.77 -6.72
CA ASN A 86 -8.43 -9.55 -7.09
C ASN A 86 -7.84 -8.29 -6.42
N ILE A 87 -8.49 -7.73 -5.40
CA ILE A 87 -8.17 -6.41 -4.83
C ILE A 87 -6.72 -6.31 -4.37
N ILE A 88 -6.15 -7.37 -3.80
CA ILE A 88 -4.78 -7.42 -3.30
C ILE A 88 -3.78 -7.18 -4.44
N TYR A 89 -3.96 -7.84 -5.58
CA TYR A 89 -3.10 -7.68 -6.76
C TYR A 89 -3.29 -6.32 -7.41
N ILE A 90 -4.54 -5.84 -7.53
CA ILE A 90 -4.87 -4.52 -8.08
C ILE A 90 -4.21 -3.42 -7.25
N LEU A 91 -4.32 -3.50 -5.92
CA LEU A 91 -3.66 -2.56 -5.01
C LEU A 91 -2.14 -2.64 -5.12
N SER A 92 -1.56 -3.84 -5.24
CA SER A 92 -0.11 -3.99 -5.38
C SER A 92 0.42 -3.31 -6.64
N VAL A 93 -0.23 -3.52 -7.79
CA VAL A 93 0.13 -2.88 -9.06
C VAL A 93 -0.04 -1.36 -8.96
N PHE A 94 -1.16 -0.89 -8.40
CA PHE A 94 -1.41 0.53 -8.19
C PHE A 94 -0.34 1.19 -7.31
N LEU A 95 0.05 0.56 -6.21
CA LEU A 95 1.06 1.08 -5.28
C LEU A 95 2.45 1.15 -5.92
N ILE A 96 2.83 0.13 -6.72
CA ILE A 96 4.10 0.15 -7.48
C ILE A 96 4.07 1.28 -8.51
N PHE A 97 2.98 1.43 -9.27
CA PHE A 97 2.84 2.49 -10.25
C PHE A 97 2.93 3.88 -9.61
N SER A 98 2.17 4.11 -8.53
CA SER A 98 2.18 5.38 -7.79
C SER A 98 3.55 5.67 -7.18
N GLY A 99 4.22 4.64 -6.65
CA GLY A 99 5.58 4.75 -6.12
C GLY A 99 6.60 5.09 -7.19
N ALA A 100 6.55 4.41 -8.35
CA ALA A 100 7.40 4.70 -9.49
C ALA A 100 7.24 6.14 -9.98
N TYR A 101 5.99 6.60 -10.07
CA TYR A 101 5.69 7.97 -10.48
C TYR A 101 6.19 9.00 -9.47
N LEU A 102 5.99 8.78 -8.17
CA LEU A 102 6.52 9.67 -7.12
C LEU A 102 8.06 9.68 -7.10
N CYS A 103 8.71 8.54 -7.33
CA CYS A 103 10.17 8.47 -7.46
C CYS A 103 10.65 9.27 -8.68
N TYR A 104 9.97 9.12 -9.83
CA TYR A 104 10.28 9.92 -11.02
C TYR A 104 10.15 11.41 -10.75
N MET A 105 9.06 11.85 -10.10
CA MET A 105 8.86 13.25 -9.73
C MET A 105 9.92 13.75 -8.74
N LEU A 106 10.26 12.93 -7.75
CA LEU A 106 11.30 13.26 -6.76
C LEU A 106 12.65 13.52 -7.42
N VAL A 107 13.04 12.68 -8.37
CA VAL A 107 14.31 12.83 -9.11
C VAL A 107 14.25 14.00 -10.07
N SER A 108 13.17 14.14 -10.86
CA SER A 108 13.01 15.18 -11.89
C SER A 108 12.92 16.60 -11.31
N PHE A 109 12.29 16.76 -10.14
CA PHE A 109 12.13 18.06 -9.48
C PHE A 109 13.14 18.28 -8.35
N ARG A 110 14.33 17.72 -8.49
CA ARG A 110 15.48 17.94 -7.60
C ARG A 110 15.14 17.76 -6.10
N PHE A 111 14.48 16.66 -5.78
CA PHE A 111 14.14 16.28 -4.40
C PHE A 111 13.21 17.27 -3.67
N ASN A 112 12.21 17.78 -4.36
CA ASN A 112 11.19 18.60 -3.74
C ASN A 112 10.51 17.83 -2.59
N THR A 113 10.47 18.46 -1.42
CA THR A 113 9.94 17.90 -0.16
C THR A 113 8.51 17.35 -0.30
N ILE A 114 7.68 17.93 -1.16
CA ILE A 114 6.29 17.49 -1.39
C ILE A 114 6.25 16.05 -1.91
N TYR A 115 7.08 15.71 -2.90
CA TYR A 115 7.11 14.35 -3.46
C TYR A 115 7.71 13.34 -2.47
N PHE A 116 8.63 13.79 -1.63
CA PHE A 116 9.18 12.96 -0.57
C PHE A 116 8.12 12.63 0.50
N ILE A 117 7.31 13.61 0.90
CA ILE A 117 6.17 13.40 1.79
C ILE A 117 5.16 12.44 1.15
N GLY A 118 4.83 12.62 -0.14
CA GLY A 118 3.96 11.72 -0.88
C GLY A 118 4.45 10.28 -0.88
N LEU A 119 5.75 10.06 -1.08
CA LEU A 119 6.37 8.75 -1.04
C LEU A 119 6.31 8.14 0.37
N PHE A 120 6.52 8.94 1.43
CA PHE A 120 6.36 8.50 2.81
C PHE A 120 4.94 8.03 3.12
N PHE A 121 3.91 8.79 2.70
CA PHE A 121 2.51 8.38 2.85
C PHE A 121 2.20 7.10 2.07
N LEU A 122 2.80 6.92 0.89
CA LEU A 122 2.65 5.69 0.13
C LEU A 122 3.22 4.49 0.89
N TYR A 123 4.42 4.60 1.44
CA TYR A 123 5.02 3.54 2.27
C TYR A 123 4.20 3.27 3.53
N PHE A 124 3.70 4.30 4.18
CA PHE A 124 2.77 4.13 5.31
C PHE A 124 1.53 3.33 4.88
N SER A 125 0.97 3.61 3.71
CA SER A 125 -0.18 2.87 3.19
C SER A 125 0.14 1.41 2.90
N ILE A 126 1.31 1.12 2.29
CA ILE A 126 1.77 -0.24 2.00
C ILE A 126 1.91 -1.05 3.30
N TYR A 127 2.50 -0.47 4.33
CA TYR A 127 2.84 -1.20 5.54
C TYR A 127 1.78 -1.15 6.63
N SER A 128 0.90 -0.14 6.65
CA SER A 128 -0.05 0.08 7.74
C SER A 128 -1.51 -0.01 7.34
N LEU A 129 -1.90 0.43 6.14
CA LEU A 129 -3.30 0.44 5.73
C LEU A 129 -3.71 -0.85 5.01
N PHE A 130 -2.96 -1.25 3.98
CA PHE A 130 -3.32 -2.42 3.18
C PHE A 130 -2.65 -3.68 3.71
N ASN A 131 -3.43 -4.74 3.89
CA ASN A 131 -2.91 -6.04 4.25
C ASN A 131 -2.68 -6.90 3.00
N LEU A 132 -1.65 -6.56 2.23
CA LEU A 132 -1.29 -7.29 1.02
C LEU A 132 -0.72 -8.69 1.30
N GLY A 133 -0.48 -9.02 2.57
CA GLY A 133 0.29 -10.17 2.99
C GLY A 133 1.80 -9.91 2.92
N THR A 134 2.57 -10.57 3.78
CA THR A 134 3.99 -10.26 3.98
C THR A 134 4.79 -10.30 2.67
N LYS A 135 4.62 -11.35 1.84
CA LYS A 135 5.37 -11.52 0.58
C LYS A 135 5.13 -10.37 -0.41
N LEU A 136 3.87 -10.02 -0.68
CA LEU A 136 3.54 -8.95 -1.64
C LEU A 136 3.95 -7.58 -1.12
N THR A 137 3.80 -7.32 0.17
CA THR A 137 4.24 -6.08 0.81
C THR A 137 5.75 -5.87 0.61
N HIS A 138 6.57 -6.92 0.77
CA HIS A 138 8.00 -6.86 0.49
C HIS A 138 8.29 -6.57 -0.99
N ILE A 139 7.62 -7.29 -1.90
CA ILE A 139 7.81 -7.07 -3.33
C ILE A 139 7.47 -5.62 -3.70
N VAL A 140 6.34 -5.10 -3.25
CA VAL A 140 5.92 -3.72 -3.53
C VAL A 140 6.92 -2.71 -2.97
N GLY A 141 7.28 -2.81 -1.69
CA GLY A 141 8.19 -1.87 -1.04
C GLY A 141 9.59 -1.85 -1.67
N TRP A 142 10.18 -3.02 -1.93
CA TRP A 142 11.51 -3.10 -2.56
C TRP A 142 11.48 -2.73 -4.04
N SER A 143 10.40 -3.02 -4.78
CA SER A 143 10.28 -2.57 -6.17
C SER A 143 10.34 -1.05 -6.27
N ILE A 144 9.67 -0.32 -5.39
CA ILE A 144 9.72 1.14 -5.35
C ILE A 144 11.14 1.65 -5.04
N ALA A 145 11.82 1.03 -4.07
CA ALA A 145 13.20 1.40 -3.74
C ALA A 145 14.16 1.16 -4.94
N ILE A 146 14.04 0.01 -5.61
CA ILE A 146 14.84 -0.31 -6.79
C ILE A 146 14.57 0.69 -7.93
N ILE A 147 13.30 1.02 -8.18
CA ILE A 147 12.92 2.03 -9.19
C ILE A 147 13.56 3.38 -8.85
N TYR A 148 13.54 3.79 -7.59
CA TYR A 148 14.20 5.02 -7.16
C TYR A 148 15.71 5.00 -7.48
N PHE A 149 16.42 3.91 -7.14
CA PHE A 149 17.85 3.80 -7.41
C PHE A 149 18.17 3.82 -8.91
N VAL A 150 17.36 3.13 -9.72
CA VAL A 150 17.53 3.12 -11.18
C VAL A 150 17.30 4.51 -11.77
N LEU A 151 16.22 5.19 -11.41
CA LEU A 151 15.92 6.54 -11.91
C LEU A 151 17.00 7.54 -11.51
N TYR A 152 17.51 7.44 -10.29
CA TYR A 152 18.59 8.30 -9.84
C TYR A 152 19.89 8.06 -10.64
N SER A 153 20.25 6.80 -10.85
CA SER A 153 21.46 6.43 -11.60
C SER A 153 21.43 6.89 -13.05
N VAL A 154 20.23 6.92 -13.67
CA VAL A 154 20.06 7.37 -15.08
C VAL A 154 20.03 8.89 -15.17
N SER A 155 19.69 9.61 -14.12
CA SER A 155 19.54 11.07 -14.14
C SER A 155 20.86 11.86 -14.16
N GLU A 156 22.01 11.21 -14.30
CA GLU A 156 23.36 11.81 -14.33
C GLU A 156 23.69 12.72 -13.13
N ASN A 157 22.94 12.59 -12.04
CA ASN A 157 23.24 13.34 -10.83
C ASN A 157 24.45 12.71 -10.12
N GLU A 158 25.45 13.52 -9.81
CA GLU A 158 26.54 13.09 -8.92
C GLU A 158 25.98 12.59 -7.60
N PHE A 159 26.65 11.63 -6.98
CA PHE A 159 26.28 11.10 -5.65
C PHE A 159 26.22 12.24 -4.63
N SER A 160 25.05 12.83 -4.49
CA SER A 160 24.80 13.97 -3.62
C SER A 160 24.47 13.49 -2.19
N ASN A 161 24.76 14.35 -1.21
CA ASN A 161 24.33 14.10 0.18
C ASN A 161 22.80 13.84 0.29
N VAL A 162 22.01 14.39 -0.63
CA VAL A 162 20.56 14.21 -0.69
C VAL A 162 20.22 12.77 -1.09
N PHE A 163 20.93 12.21 -2.09
CA PHE A 163 20.76 10.81 -2.48
C PHE A 163 21.05 9.85 -1.32
N ILE A 164 22.16 10.04 -0.63
CA ILE A 164 22.53 9.19 0.51
C ILE A 164 21.46 9.24 1.59
N LYS A 165 21.02 10.44 1.97
CA LYS A 165 19.95 10.62 2.99
C LYS A 165 18.65 9.97 2.57
N SER A 166 18.20 10.18 1.34
CA SER A 166 16.96 9.60 0.82
C SER A 166 17.04 8.08 0.75
N SER A 167 18.19 7.53 0.34
CA SER A 167 18.44 6.08 0.30
C SER A 167 18.36 5.45 1.69
N ILE A 168 19.00 6.06 2.69
CA ILE A 168 18.94 5.59 4.08
C ILE A 168 17.50 5.60 4.59
N ILE A 169 16.74 6.65 4.30
CA ILE A 169 15.34 6.75 4.72
C ILE A 169 14.50 5.68 4.02
N LEU A 170 14.65 5.47 2.71
CA LEU A 170 13.90 4.46 1.97
C LEU A 170 14.20 3.04 2.47
N ILE A 171 15.47 2.70 2.66
CA ILE A 171 15.89 1.39 3.20
C ILE A 171 15.38 1.22 4.63
N GLY A 172 15.54 2.24 5.47
CA GLY A 172 15.07 2.22 6.86
C GLY A 172 13.55 2.06 6.95
N THR A 173 12.79 2.79 6.13
CA THR A 173 11.33 2.69 6.07
C THR A 173 10.88 1.30 5.62
N ASN A 174 11.56 0.70 4.61
CA ASN A 174 11.30 -0.68 4.21
C ASN A 174 11.59 -1.65 5.36
N GLY A 175 12.72 -1.53 6.04
CA GLY A 175 13.09 -2.41 7.15
C GLY A 175 12.07 -2.36 8.30
N VAL A 176 11.75 -1.16 8.78
CA VAL A 176 10.74 -0.96 9.84
C VAL A 176 9.35 -1.41 9.37
N GLY A 177 9.00 -1.09 8.14
CA GLY A 177 7.71 -1.46 7.55
C GLY A 177 7.52 -2.97 7.45
N ILE A 178 8.56 -3.71 7.06
CA ILE A 178 8.56 -5.18 7.02
C ILE A 178 8.25 -5.76 8.39
N LEU A 179 8.94 -5.30 9.43
CA LEU A 179 8.71 -5.75 10.80
C LEU A 179 7.27 -5.43 11.25
N SER A 180 6.81 -4.22 11.00
CA SER A 180 5.43 -3.79 11.33
C SER A 180 4.39 -4.67 10.64
N ASN A 181 4.57 -4.94 9.34
CA ASN A 181 3.64 -5.77 8.57
C ASN A 181 3.63 -7.23 9.04
N TYR A 182 4.80 -7.77 9.37
CA TYR A 182 4.91 -9.12 9.92
C TYR A 182 4.09 -9.28 11.22
N TYR A 183 4.27 -8.36 12.17
CA TYR A 183 3.51 -8.39 13.43
C TYR A 183 2.01 -8.17 13.22
N ARG A 184 1.63 -7.34 12.25
CA ARG A 184 0.23 -7.11 11.90
C ARG A 184 -0.40 -8.36 11.30
N GLU A 185 0.25 -9.00 10.34
CA GLU A 185 -0.27 -10.22 9.71
C GLU A 185 -0.42 -11.35 10.72
N ASP A 186 0.58 -11.55 11.59
CA ASP A 186 0.50 -12.53 12.67
C ASP A 186 -0.71 -12.25 13.59
N ARG A 187 -0.93 -11.00 13.98
CA ARG A 187 -2.08 -10.61 14.80
C ARG A 187 -3.41 -10.87 14.09
N LEU A 188 -3.51 -10.52 12.81
CA LEU A 188 -4.74 -10.74 12.03
C LEU A 188 -5.04 -12.23 11.85
N ARG A 189 -4.02 -13.05 11.60
CA ARG A 189 -4.17 -14.51 11.52
C ARG A 189 -4.65 -15.08 12.83
N ARG A 190 -4.09 -14.67 13.97
CA ARG A 190 -4.54 -15.10 15.30
C ARG A 190 -5.99 -14.69 15.57
N ASN A 191 -6.34 -13.44 15.32
CA ASN A 191 -7.71 -12.96 15.56
C ASN A 191 -8.72 -13.72 14.69
N PHE A 192 -8.38 -13.99 13.42
CA PHE A 192 -9.21 -14.80 12.54
C PHE A 192 -9.38 -16.22 13.08
N PHE A 193 -8.31 -16.85 13.52
CA PHE A 193 -8.33 -18.22 14.05
C PHE A 193 -9.21 -18.29 15.32
N PHE A 194 -9.01 -17.40 16.29
CA PHE A 194 -9.82 -17.35 17.50
C PHE A 194 -11.30 -17.09 17.17
N GLY A 195 -11.61 -16.21 16.23
CA GLY A 195 -12.98 -15.97 15.79
C GLY A 195 -13.65 -17.22 15.19
N VAL A 196 -12.90 -18.00 14.42
CA VAL A 196 -13.39 -19.27 13.84
C VAL A 196 -13.60 -20.32 14.92
N GLU A 197 -12.68 -20.43 15.88
CA GLU A 197 -12.74 -21.40 16.99
C GLU A 197 -13.93 -21.11 17.91
N THR A 198 -14.10 -19.86 18.35
CA THR A 198 -15.25 -19.42 19.17
C THR A 198 -16.58 -19.63 18.44
N SER A 199 -16.63 -19.43 17.13
CA SER A 199 -17.82 -19.69 16.34
C SER A 199 -18.17 -21.18 16.26
N LYS A 200 -17.17 -22.08 16.26
CA LYS A 200 -17.39 -23.53 16.32
C LYS A 200 -17.91 -23.97 17.69
N GLU A 201 -17.30 -23.46 18.76
CA GLU A 201 -17.72 -23.76 20.14
C GLU A 201 -19.15 -23.32 20.41
N ASN A 202 -19.51 -22.10 19.98
CA ASN A 202 -20.88 -21.60 20.12
C ASN A 202 -21.91 -22.46 19.35
N LYS A 203 -21.56 -22.97 18.16
CA LYS A 203 -22.42 -23.91 17.45
C LYS A 203 -22.56 -25.23 18.17
N CYS A 204 -21.49 -25.79 18.71
CA CYS A 204 -21.54 -27.03 19.52
C CYS A 204 -22.40 -26.87 20.78
N LEU A 205 -22.32 -25.72 21.46
CA LEU A 205 -23.17 -25.44 22.63
C LEU A 205 -24.63 -25.35 22.25
N PHE A 206 -24.98 -24.73 21.11
CA PHE A 206 -26.38 -24.65 20.65
C PHE A 206 -26.98 -26.02 20.29
N PHE A 207 -26.20 -26.93 19.68
CA PHE A 207 -26.65 -28.28 19.35
C PHE A 207 -26.79 -29.22 20.56
N ASN A 208 -26.11 -28.92 21.65
CA ASN A 208 -26.24 -29.71 22.89
C ASN A 208 -27.44 -29.28 23.76
N TRP A 209 -28.16 -28.23 23.40
CA TRP A 209 -29.36 -27.74 24.08
C TRP A 209 -30.67 -28.06 23.35
N LEU A 210 -30.60 -28.72 22.20
CA LEU A 210 -31.74 -29.26 21.43
C LEU A 210 -31.81 -30.79 21.54
#